data_b4d37181ff41b669297a0a0e884e53f7
#
_entry.id   b4d37181ff41b669297a0a0e884e53f7
#
_cell.length_a   1.000
_cell.length_b   1.000
_cell.length_c   1.000
_cell.angle_alpha   90.00
_cell.angle_beta   90.00
_cell.angle_gamma   90.00
#
_symmetry.space_group_name_H-M   'P 1'
#
loop_
_entity.id
_entity.type
_entity.pdbx_description
1 polymer ?
#
loop_
_entity_poly.entity_id
_entity_poly.type
_entity_poly.pdbx_seq_one_letter_code
_entity_poly.pdbx_strand_id
1 'polypeptide(L)'
;TSSFEENVRAAAAAGCEIMVSTDHLTLPASMDAPGDVQVTAADLPLHRAAFDDAVKLASELSPSLKLLYGFECDWYPGCEALVEAWSAGAAVRLGSIHWLGNPGDIMAGAAGAAGTESVPRADLPESDAGWIDYDADLHVWKNLGVHEVWRRYVDAWCSACESPLDFDVMAHPDLPMRFANEG
;
A
#
# COMPACT_ATOMS: atom_id res chain seq x y z
N THR A 1 -7.82 -10.84 -7.24
CA THR A 1 -8.40 -9.53 -6.84
C THR A 1 -9.79 -9.41 -7.44
N SER A 2 -10.76 -8.92 -6.67
CA SER A 2 -12.12 -8.66 -7.14
C SER A 2 -12.18 -7.32 -7.89
N SER A 3 -13.06 -7.22 -8.87
CA SER A 3 -13.30 -5.97 -9.58
C SER A 3 -14.12 -4.98 -8.74
N PHE A 4 -14.07 -3.68 -9.10
CA PHE A 4 -14.97 -2.68 -8.50
C PHE A 4 -16.44 -3.07 -8.64
N GLU A 5 -16.83 -3.64 -9.78
CA GLU A 5 -18.21 -4.09 -10.01
C GLU A 5 -18.63 -5.16 -9.00
N GLU A 6 -17.79 -6.19 -8.78
CA GLU A 6 -18.07 -7.25 -7.82
C GLU A 6 -18.19 -6.70 -6.41
N ASN A 7 -17.28 -5.81 -6.01
CA ASN A 7 -17.27 -5.17 -4.70
C ASN A 7 -18.53 -4.32 -4.48
N VAL A 8 -18.93 -3.53 -5.47
CA VAL A 8 -20.14 -2.69 -5.41
C VAL A 8 -21.40 -3.56 -5.28
N ARG A 9 -21.50 -4.65 -6.06
CA ARG A 9 -22.63 -5.58 -5.97
C ARG A 9 -22.71 -6.23 -4.60
N ALA A 10 -21.57 -6.63 -4.04
CA ALA A 10 -21.51 -7.21 -2.70
C ALA A 10 -21.90 -6.19 -1.62
N ALA A 11 -21.38 -4.98 -1.69
CA ALA A 11 -21.68 -3.91 -0.75
C ALA A 11 -23.17 -3.52 -0.77
N ALA A 12 -23.75 -3.38 -1.97
CA ALA A 12 -25.18 -3.10 -2.14
C ALA A 12 -26.03 -4.23 -1.58
N ALA A 13 -25.69 -5.50 -1.86
CA ALA A 13 -26.41 -6.66 -1.33
C ALA A 13 -26.31 -6.77 0.20
N ALA A 14 -25.19 -6.35 0.78
CA ALA A 14 -24.98 -6.31 2.23
C ALA A 14 -25.68 -5.12 2.92
N GLY A 15 -26.24 -4.17 2.15
CA GLY A 15 -26.88 -2.97 2.69
C GLY A 15 -25.87 -1.95 3.25
N CYS A 16 -24.65 -1.93 2.73
CA CYS A 16 -23.67 -0.93 3.11
C CYS A 16 -24.11 0.49 2.70
N GLU A 17 -23.85 1.45 3.55
CA GLU A 17 -24.10 2.88 3.27
C GLU A 17 -22.88 3.55 2.63
N ILE A 18 -21.68 3.08 2.98
CA ILE A 18 -20.41 3.62 2.48
C ILE A 18 -19.49 2.44 2.10
N MET A 19 -18.82 2.57 0.96
CA MET A 19 -17.72 1.71 0.55
C MET A 19 -16.55 2.60 0.14
N VAL A 20 -15.35 2.27 0.60
CA VAL A 20 -14.10 2.95 0.23
C VAL A 20 -13.27 2.00 -0.61
N SER A 21 -12.72 2.45 -1.74
CA SER A 21 -11.67 1.71 -2.42
C SER A 21 -10.36 1.86 -1.63
N THR A 22 -9.65 0.77 -1.46
CA THR A 22 -8.39 0.74 -0.69
C THR A 22 -7.36 -0.16 -1.37
N ASP A 23 -7.31 -0.10 -2.70
CA ASP A 23 -6.28 -0.81 -3.45
C ASP A 23 -4.91 -0.22 -3.10
N HIS A 24 -3.87 -1.06 -3.12
CA HIS A 24 -2.51 -0.60 -2.85
C HIS A 24 -2.08 0.46 -3.86
N LEU A 25 -1.59 1.57 -3.35
CA LEU A 25 -1.04 2.64 -4.17
C LEU A 25 0.30 2.19 -4.78
N THR A 26 0.68 2.85 -5.85
CA THR A 26 1.97 2.68 -6.52
C THR A 26 3.15 2.74 -5.53
N LEU A 27 4.13 1.88 -5.77
CA LEU A 27 5.40 1.85 -5.03
C LEU A 27 6.58 2.02 -5.99
N PRO A 28 7.73 2.49 -5.51
CA PRO A 28 8.97 2.42 -6.27
C PRO A 28 9.27 0.98 -6.68
N ALA A 29 9.77 0.78 -7.89
CA ALA A 29 9.99 -0.56 -8.45
C ALA A 29 10.90 -1.45 -7.57
N SER A 30 11.83 -0.85 -6.82
CA SER A 30 12.69 -1.56 -5.86
C SER A 30 11.97 -2.07 -4.62
N MET A 31 10.77 -1.55 -4.34
CA MET A 31 9.92 -1.98 -3.23
C MET A 31 8.77 -2.87 -3.69
N ASP A 32 8.59 -2.99 -5.01
CA ASP A 32 7.49 -3.73 -5.59
C ASP A 32 7.51 -5.19 -5.15
N ALA A 33 6.38 -5.63 -4.60
CA ALA A 33 6.20 -7.05 -4.36
C ALA A 33 6.05 -7.78 -5.70
N PRO A 34 6.61 -8.98 -5.85
CA PRO A 34 6.35 -9.78 -7.03
C PRO A 34 4.85 -10.06 -7.17
N GLY A 35 4.30 -9.69 -8.32
CA GLY A 35 2.89 -9.88 -8.62
C GLY A 35 2.09 -8.58 -8.64
N ASP A 36 0.89 -8.66 -9.16
CA ASP A 36 0.00 -7.52 -9.40
C ASP A 36 -0.73 -7.09 -8.11
N VAL A 37 -0.01 -6.67 -7.09
CA VAL A 37 -0.62 -6.28 -5.80
C VAL A 37 -0.93 -4.79 -5.70
N GLN A 38 -0.40 -3.97 -6.59
CA GLN A 38 -0.54 -2.51 -6.54
C GLN A 38 -1.09 -1.93 -7.85
N VAL A 39 -1.65 -0.73 -7.75
CA VAL A 39 -1.98 0.09 -8.93
C VAL A 39 -0.71 0.78 -9.38
N THR A 40 -0.25 0.53 -10.62
CA THR A 40 0.94 1.21 -11.14
C THR A 40 0.64 2.68 -11.48
N ALA A 41 1.67 3.52 -11.49
CA ALA A 41 1.49 4.94 -11.86
C ALA A 41 0.87 5.12 -13.26
N ALA A 42 1.18 4.20 -14.19
CA ALA A 42 0.61 4.21 -15.54
C ALA A 42 -0.87 3.84 -15.56
N ASP A 43 -1.32 3.03 -14.61
CA ASP A 43 -2.69 2.52 -14.53
C ASP A 43 -3.62 3.41 -13.70
N LEU A 44 -3.09 4.39 -12.96
CA LEU A 44 -3.91 5.31 -12.15
C LEU A 44 -5.09 5.95 -12.92
N PRO A 45 -4.93 6.40 -14.17
CA PRO A 45 -6.06 6.93 -14.95
C PRO A 45 -7.13 5.88 -15.24
N LEU A 46 -6.73 4.63 -15.52
CA LEU A 46 -7.67 3.53 -15.77
C LEU A 46 -8.37 3.10 -14.48
N HIS A 47 -7.64 3.03 -13.39
CA HIS A 47 -8.18 2.74 -12.07
C HIS A 47 -9.24 3.79 -11.67
N ARG A 48 -8.97 5.07 -11.90
CA ARG A 48 -9.93 6.15 -11.66
C ARG A 48 -11.18 6.03 -12.56
N ALA A 49 -11.00 5.73 -13.82
CA ALA A 49 -12.14 5.54 -14.74
C ALA A 49 -13.01 4.35 -14.31
N ALA A 50 -12.41 3.24 -13.92
CA ALA A 50 -13.13 2.08 -13.40
C ALA A 50 -13.90 2.40 -12.11
N PHE A 51 -13.33 3.21 -11.23
CA PHE A 51 -14.03 3.69 -10.03
C PHE A 51 -15.22 4.59 -10.40
N ASP A 52 -15.08 5.51 -11.36
CA ASP A 52 -16.15 6.40 -11.79
C ASP A 52 -17.33 5.62 -12.43
N ASP A 53 -17.04 4.49 -13.10
CA ASP A 53 -18.08 3.57 -13.60
C ASP A 53 -18.74 2.79 -12.45
N ALA A 54 -17.97 2.41 -11.44
CA ALA A 54 -18.49 1.78 -10.22
C ALA A 54 -19.45 2.71 -9.46
N VAL A 55 -19.18 4.01 -9.41
CA VAL A 55 -20.08 5.01 -8.80
C VAL A 55 -21.44 5.04 -9.51
N LYS A 56 -21.45 4.97 -10.85
CA LYS A 56 -22.71 4.89 -11.63
C LYS A 56 -23.48 3.62 -11.28
N LEU A 57 -22.80 2.48 -11.30
CA LEU A 57 -23.40 1.19 -10.92
C LEU A 57 -23.97 1.22 -9.51
N ALA A 58 -23.25 1.77 -8.54
CA ALA A 58 -23.72 1.89 -7.16
C ALA A 58 -25.03 2.70 -7.09
N SER A 59 -25.12 3.81 -7.82
CA SER A 59 -26.32 4.64 -7.84
C SER A 59 -27.55 3.93 -8.43
N GLU A 60 -27.33 2.97 -9.36
CA GLU A 60 -28.38 2.16 -9.95
C GLU A 60 -28.85 1.03 -9.02
N LEU A 61 -27.90 0.39 -8.32
CA LEU A 61 -28.20 -0.75 -7.46
C LEU A 61 -28.73 -0.36 -6.09
N SER A 62 -28.15 0.67 -5.49
CA SER A 62 -28.48 1.17 -4.16
C SER A 62 -28.19 2.66 -4.07
N PRO A 63 -29.18 3.54 -4.28
CA PRO A 63 -28.99 4.99 -4.26
C PRO A 63 -28.44 5.55 -2.93
N SER A 64 -28.51 4.79 -1.84
CA SER A 64 -27.96 5.14 -0.54
C SER A 64 -26.47 4.75 -0.38
N LEU A 65 -25.93 3.88 -1.25
CA LEU A 65 -24.55 3.45 -1.19
C LEU A 65 -23.63 4.54 -1.75
N LYS A 66 -22.81 5.13 -0.89
CA LYS A 66 -21.80 6.11 -1.24
C LYS A 66 -20.45 5.43 -1.43
N LEU A 67 -19.83 5.63 -2.61
CA LEU A 67 -18.46 5.20 -2.87
C LEU A 67 -17.50 6.36 -2.61
N LEU A 68 -16.40 6.06 -1.94
CA LEU A 68 -15.28 6.96 -1.71
C LEU A 68 -14.03 6.40 -2.38
N TYR A 69 -13.37 7.24 -3.18
CA TYR A 69 -12.11 6.90 -3.81
C TYR A 69 -10.98 7.01 -2.80
N GLY A 70 -10.21 5.97 -2.64
CA GLY A 70 -9.12 5.94 -1.68
C GLY A 70 -8.08 4.88 -2.05
N PHE A 71 -7.00 4.87 -1.29
CA PHE A 71 -5.88 3.96 -1.45
C PHE A 71 -5.35 3.51 -0.10
N GLU A 72 -4.78 2.32 -0.07
CA GLU A 72 -3.83 1.92 0.92
C GLU A 72 -2.43 2.37 0.47
N CYS A 73 -1.84 3.27 1.24
CA CYS A 73 -0.61 3.96 0.92
C CYS A 73 0.52 3.43 1.81
N ASP A 74 1.48 2.74 1.23
CA ASP A 74 2.67 2.33 1.95
C ASP A 74 3.52 3.53 2.33
N TRP A 75 3.78 3.65 3.63
CA TRP A 75 4.66 4.67 4.15
C TRP A 75 6.09 4.16 4.29
N TYR A 76 7.03 4.95 3.86
CA TYR A 76 8.46 4.79 4.06
C TYR A 76 9.11 6.19 4.12
N PRO A 77 10.27 6.36 4.76
CA PRO A 77 10.91 7.67 4.87
C PRO A 77 11.15 8.32 3.50
N GLY A 78 10.59 9.52 3.30
CA GLY A 78 10.73 10.28 2.04
C GLY A 78 9.68 9.95 0.97
N CYS A 79 8.65 9.17 1.29
CA CYS A 79 7.56 8.84 0.35
C CYS A 79 6.58 9.99 0.12
N GLU A 80 6.59 11.03 0.93
CA GLU A 80 5.51 12.01 1.06
C GLU A 80 5.11 12.61 -0.29
N ALA A 81 6.08 13.11 -1.04
CA ALA A 81 5.79 13.73 -2.33
C ALA A 81 5.21 12.76 -3.38
N LEU A 82 5.67 11.51 -3.37
CA LEU A 82 5.18 10.47 -4.29
C LEU A 82 3.77 10.03 -3.91
N VAL A 83 3.55 9.73 -2.63
CA VAL A 83 2.23 9.33 -2.12
C VAL A 83 1.22 10.43 -2.39
N GLU A 84 1.55 11.70 -2.11
CA GLU A 84 0.66 12.83 -2.37
C GLU A 84 0.33 12.96 -3.85
N ALA A 85 1.32 12.84 -4.74
CA ALA A 85 1.13 12.96 -6.17
C ALA A 85 0.27 11.80 -6.73
N TRP A 86 0.53 10.57 -6.33
CA TRP A 86 -0.17 9.40 -6.85
C TRP A 86 -1.57 9.21 -6.24
N SER A 87 -1.79 9.62 -5.00
CA SER A 87 -3.11 9.60 -4.36
C SER A 87 -3.93 10.88 -4.61
N ALA A 88 -3.51 11.73 -5.54
CA ALA A 88 -4.21 12.97 -5.84
C ALA A 88 -5.69 12.71 -6.17
N GLY A 89 -6.59 13.42 -5.47
CA GLY A 89 -8.04 13.25 -5.61
C GLY A 89 -8.63 12.06 -4.86
N ALA A 90 -7.84 11.34 -4.07
CA ALA A 90 -8.38 10.40 -3.09
C ALA A 90 -9.13 11.15 -1.98
N ALA A 91 -10.26 10.57 -1.57
CA ALA A 91 -11.05 11.06 -0.43
C ALA A 91 -10.64 10.38 0.86
N VAL A 92 -9.95 9.24 0.78
CA VAL A 92 -9.48 8.47 1.94
C VAL A 92 -8.09 7.92 1.63
N ARG A 93 -7.19 8.05 2.59
CA ARG A 93 -5.85 7.45 2.57
C ARG A 93 -5.67 6.59 3.80
N LEU A 94 -5.47 5.29 3.59
CA LEU A 94 -4.99 4.40 4.64
C LEU A 94 -3.46 4.43 4.62
N GLY A 95 -2.83 4.70 5.74
CA GLY A 95 -1.39 4.53 5.89
C GLY A 95 -1.08 3.10 6.31
N SER A 96 -0.13 2.45 5.65
CA SER A 96 0.31 1.11 5.97
C SER A 96 1.83 1.00 5.99
N ILE A 97 2.34 0.00 6.67
CA ILE A 97 3.76 -0.34 6.73
C ILE A 97 3.90 -1.80 6.34
N HIS A 98 4.33 -2.06 5.11
CA HIS A 98 4.61 -3.43 4.65
C HIS A 98 6.10 -3.66 4.46
N TRP A 99 6.84 -2.60 4.17
CA TRP A 99 8.27 -2.65 3.90
C TRP A 99 9.09 -2.15 5.09
N LEU A 100 10.09 -2.92 5.50
CA LEU A 100 11.12 -2.48 6.44
C LEU A 100 12.51 -2.53 5.79
N GLY A 101 13.40 -1.64 6.19
CA GLY A 101 14.77 -1.60 5.68
C GLY A 101 15.55 -0.39 6.18
N ASN A 102 16.79 -0.25 5.69
CA ASN A 102 17.53 0.98 5.89
C ASN A 102 16.94 2.09 5.03
N PRO A 103 16.76 3.29 5.56
CA PRO A 103 16.31 4.43 4.78
C PRO A 103 17.12 4.66 3.49
N GLY A 104 18.41 4.36 3.50
CA GLY A 104 19.29 4.44 2.33
C GLY A 104 18.93 3.48 1.21
N ASP A 105 18.56 2.25 1.54
CA ASP A 105 18.15 1.23 0.55
C ASP A 105 16.81 1.60 -0.08
N ILE A 106 15.87 2.08 0.73
CA ILE A 106 14.56 2.54 0.29
C ILE A 106 14.69 3.76 -0.62
N MET A 107 15.51 4.74 -0.22
CA MET A 107 15.72 5.98 -0.98
C MET A 107 16.48 5.74 -2.30
N ALA A 108 17.40 4.79 -2.35
CA ALA A 108 18.05 4.38 -3.60
C ALA A 108 17.03 3.82 -4.60
N GLY A 109 16.04 3.07 -4.10
CA GLY A 109 14.92 2.59 -4.89
C GLY A 109 13.99 3.69 -5.36
N ALA A 110 13.66 4.65 -4.50
CA ALA A 110 12.82 5.79 -4.83
C ALA A 110 13.46 6.73 -5.87
N ALA A 111 14.77 6.90 -5.85
CA ALA A 111 15.49 7.68 -6.86
C ALA A 111 15.37 7.07 -8.27
N GLY A 112 15.23 5.77 -8.39
CA GLY A 112 14.92 5.08 -9.64
C GLY A 112 13.56 5.46 -10.24
N ALA A 113 12.58 5.80 -9.41
CA ALA A 113 11.25 6.22 -9.86
C ALA A 113 11.25 7.59 -10.58
N ALA A 114 12.29 8.39 -10.41
CA ALA A 114 12.43 9.71 -11.05
C ALA A 114 13.04 9.66 -12.47
N GLY A 115 13.12 8.49 -13.11
CA GLY A 115 13.52 8.35 -14.52
C GLY A 115 14.90 7.73 -14.77
N THR A 116 15.55 7.17 -13.77
CA THR A 116 16.69 6.26 -13.96
C THR A 116 16.20 4.82 -13.91
N GLU A 117 16.74 3.93 -14.74
CA GLU A 117 16.41 2.49 -14.70
C GLU A 117 16.58 1.97 -13.28
N SER A 118 15.46 1.55 -12.67
CA SER A 118 15.47 0.95 -11.35
C SER A 118 16.08 -0.45 -11.44
N VAL A 119 16.98 -0.80 -10.52
CA VAL A 119 17.48 -2.17 -10.39
C VAL A 119 16.31 -3.06 -10.00
N PRO A 120 16.01 -4.13 -10.78
CA PRO A 120 14.97 -5.08 -10.40
C PRO A 120 15.26 -5.65 -9.01
N ARG A 121 14.23 -5.86 -8.22
CA ARG A 121 14.35 -6.38 -6.85
C ARG A 121 15.14 -7.70 -6.78
N ALA A 122 14.97 -8.58 -7.77
CA ALA A 122 15.70 -9.85 -7.85
C ALA A 122 17.23 -9.69 -7.88
N ASP A 123 17.73 -8.51 -8.27
CA ASP A 123 19.15 -8.21 -8.38
C ASP A 123 19.69 -7.42 -7.17
N LEU A 124 18.82 -7.10 -6.18
CA LEU A 124 19.25 -6.49 -4.93
C LEU A 124 19.88 -7.56 -4.03
N PRO A 125 21.00 -7.25 -3.33
CA PRO A 125 21.57 -8.18 -2.36
C PRO A 125 20.55 -8.49 -1.26
N GLU A 126 20.59 -9.70 -0.70
CA GLU A 126 19.83 -10.05 0.51
C GLU A 126 20.18 -9.05 1.61
N SER A 127 19.28 -8.09 1.80
CA SER A 127 19.44 -7.01 2.77
C SER A 127 18.49 -7.24 3.95
N ASP A 128 18.66 -6.44 5.00
CA ASP A 128 17.68 -6.37 6.11
C ASP A 128 16.39 -5.65 5.68
N ALA A 129 16.23 -5.38 4.39
CA ALA A 129 15.09 -4.70 3.80
C ALA A 129 14.20 -5.66 3.04
N GLY A 130 12.90 -5.48 3.17
CA GLY A 130 11.91 -6.29 2.45
C GLY A 130 10.51 -6.16 3.04
N TRP A 131 9.59 -6.89 2.42
CA TRP A 131 8.21 -6.99 2.86
C TRP A 131 8.12 -7.92 4.07
N ILE A 132 7.46 -7.47 5.12
CA ILE A 132 7.34 -8.22 6.37
C ILE A 132 6.16 -9.21 6.37
N ASP A 133 5.32 -9.13 5.38
CA ASP A 133 4.13 -9.96 5.22
C ASP A 133 4.13 -10.81 3.93
N TYR A 134 5.30 -10.91 3.28
CA TYR A 134 5.46 -11.64 2.02
C TYR A 134 6.44 -12.82 2.16
N ASP A 135 6.01 -14.02 1.75
CA ASP A 135 6.77 -15.27 1.91
C ASP A 135 8.15 -15.23 1.26
N ALA A 136 8.30 -14.51 0.15
CA ALA A 136 9.60 -14.39 -0.52
C ALA A 136 10.63 -13.58 0.27
N ASP A 137 10.19 -12.79 1.25
CA ASP A 137 11.03 -11.92 2.06
C ASP A 137 11.23 -12.41 3.51
N LEU A 138 10.97 -13.67 3.77
CA LEU A 138 11.26 -14.30 5.08
C LEU A 138 12.72 -14.13 5.53
N HIS A 139 13.63 -13.78 4.62
CA HIS A 139 15.01 -13.42 4.98
C HIS A 139 15.08 -12.23 5.93
N VAL A 140 14.16 -11.25 5.82
CA VAL A 140 14.07 -10.09 6.73
C VAL A 140 13.88 -10.56 8.17
N TRP A 141 12.97 -11.52 8.39
CA TRP A 141 12.69 -12.09 9.69
C TRP A 141 13.88 -12.90 10.26
N LYS A 142 14.53 -13.68 9.40
CA LYS A 142 15.70 -14.47 9.79
C LYS A 142 16.91 -13.62 10.11
N ASN A 143 17.11 -12.53 9.38
CA ASN A 143 18.26 -11.64 9.57
C ASN A 143 18.08 -10.74 10.79
N LEU A 144 16.89 -10.18 10.99
CA LEU A 144 16.60 -9.24 12.06
C LEU A 144 16.15 -9.92 13.36
N GLY A 145 15.41 -11.02 13.24
CA GLY A 145 14.68 -11.62 14.36
C GLY A 145 13.41 -10.86 14.74
N VAL A 146 12.48 -11.58 15.34
CA VAL A 146 11.12 -11.09 15.66
C VAL A 146 11.14 -9.75 16.41
N HIS A 147 11.98 -9.64 17.44
CA HIS A 147 12.01 -8.44 18.28
C HIS A 147 12.41 -7.18 17.50
N GLU A 148 13.41 -7.30 16.62
CA GLU A 148 13.89 -6.15 15.83
C GLU A 148 12.90 -5.79 14.71
N VAL A 149 12.25 -6.77 14.08
CA VAL A 149 11.17 -6.51 13.11
C VAL A 149 10.06 -5.71 13.78
N TRP A 150 9.57 -6.16 14.94
CA TRP A 150 8.54 -5.41 15.69
C TRP A 150 8.97 -4.01 16.07
N ARG A 151 10.21 -3.85 16.55
CA ARG A 151 10.72 -2.53 16.93
C ARG A 151 10.71 -1.58 15.73
N ARG A 152 11.29 -2.02 14.60
CA ARG A 152 11.34 -1.20 13.36
C ARG A 152 9.94 -0.92 12.80
N TYR A 153 9.05 -1.90 12.87
CA TYR A 153 7.67 -1.74 12.45
C TYR A 153 6.95 -0.66 13.25
N VAL A 154 7.03 -0.72 14.58
CA VAL A 154 6.38 0.28 15.46
C VAL A 154 6.99 1.66 15.24
N ASP A 155 8.32 1.76 15.12
CA ASP A 155 8.99 3.03 14.84
C ASP A 155 8.51 3.64 13.50
N ALA A 156 8.41 2.83 12.44
CA ALA A 156 7.90 3.26 11.14
C ALA A 156 6.42 3.65 11.23
N TRP A 157 5.60 2.87 11.94
CA TRP A 157 4.17 3.13 12.12
C TRP A 157 3.93 4.46 12.87
N CYS A 158 4.69 4.72 13.93
CA CYS A 158 4.65 5.99 14.63
C CYS A 158 5.09 7.16 13.73
N SER A 159 6.16 6.96 12.95
CA SER A 159 6.63 7.98 12.02
C SER A 159 5.60 8.28 10.91
N ALA A 160 4.88 7.27 10.44
CA ALA A 160 3.78 7.45 9.50
C ALA A 160 2.64 8.30 10.11
N CYS A 161 2.30 8.06 11.38
CA CYS A 161 1.31 8.87 12.10
C CYS A 161 1.72 10.34 12.24
N GLU A 162 3.02 10.61 12.32
CA GLU A 162 3.58 11.96 12.46
C GLU A 162 3.88 12.62 11.10
N SER A 163 3.72 11.89 10.00
CA SER A 163 4.02 12.39 8.66
C SER A 163 3.03 13.45 8.20
N PRO A 164 3.42 14.36 7.29
CA PRO A 164 2.54 15.39 6.75
C PRO A 164 1.48 14.84 5.78
N LEU A 165 1.47 13.54 5.52
CA LEU A 165 0.49 12.90 4.63
C LEU A 165 -0.92 12.88 5.19
N ASP A 166 -1.08 13.06 6.51
CA ASP A 166 -2.36 13.17 7.21
C ASP A 166 -3.29 12.00 6.84
N PHE A 167 -2.84 10.78 7.12
CA PHE A 167 -3.62 9.57 6.85
C PHE A 167 -4.91 9.56 7.67
N ASP A 168 -6.03 9.27 7.01
CA ASP A 168 -7.35 9.15 7.66
C ASP A 168 -7.41 7.96 8.61
N VAL A 169 -6.72 6.88 8.24
CA VAL A 169 -6.67 5.62 9.00
C VAL A 169 -5.28 5.03 8.91
N MET A 170 -4.75 4.52 10.00
CA MET A 170 -3.57 3.65 9.99
C MET A 170 -4.00 2.19 10.00
N ALA A 171 -3.56 1.44 9.00
CA ALA A 171 -3.93 0.05 8.81
C ALA A 171 -3.15 -0.89 9.75
N HIS A 172 -3.73 -2.04 10.03
CA HIS A 172 -3.18 -3.26 10.63
C HIS A 172 -1.94 -3.07 11.53
N PRO A 173 -2.08 -2.50 12.76
CA PRO A 173 -0.95 -2.30 13.67
C PRO A 173 -0.29 -3.62 14.12
N ASP A 174 -0.89 -4.75 13.77
CA ASP A 174 -0.50 -6.10 14.13
C ASP A 174 0.03 -6.94 12.94
N LEU A 175 0.31 -6.31 11.79
CA LEU A 175 0.80 -7.02 10.60
C LEU A 175 1.98 -7.96 10.87
N PRO A 176 2.98 -7.61 11.72
CA PRO A 176 4.08 -8.52 12.02
C PRO A 176 3.67 -9.84 12.69
N MET A 177 2.43 -9.96 13.19
CA MET A 177 1.92 -11.23 13.74
C MET A 177 1.88 -12.34 12.69
N ARG A 178 1.78 -11.98 11.40
CA ARG A 178 1.69 -12.95 10.30
C ARG A 178 2.85 -13.94 10.28
N PHE A 179 4.06 -13.47 10.53
CA PHE A 179 5.29 -14.27 10.50
C PHE A 179 6.07 -14.24 11.81
N ALA A 180 5.42 -13.92 12.92
CA ALA A 180 6.09 -13.83 14.23
C ALA A 180 6.80 -15.11 14.70
N ASN A 181 6.51 -16.26 14.08
CA ASN A 181 7.12 -17.55 14.39
C ASN A 181 8.29 -17.91 13.45
N GLU A 182 8.63 -17.05 12.48
CA GLU A 182 9.64 -17.32 11.46
C GLU A 182 11.03 -16.72 11.77
N GLY A 183 11.11 -15.91 12.84
CA GLY A 183 12.33 -15.23 13.27
C GLY A 183 13.01 -15.83 14.50
#